data_c71e3f31a4ca28c8f296b6c1f0ac248a
#
_entry.id   c71e3f31a4ca28c8f296b6c1f0ac248a
#
_cell.length_a   1.000
_cell.length_b   1.000
_cell.length_c   1.000
_cell.angle_alpha   90.00
_cell.angle_beta   90.00
_cell.angle_gamma   90.00
#
_symmetry.space_group_name_H-M   'P 1'
#
loop_
_entity.id
_entity.type
_entity.pdbx_description
1 polymer ?
#
loop_
_entity_poly.entity_id
_entity_poly.type
_entity_poly.pdbx_seq_one_letter_code
_entity_poly.pdbx_strand_id
1 'polypeptide(L)'
;RGRGGQWILTRAKRNPAQTRFMSLELSGIRPGMRMYVLKPRTGRTHQLRVALKSLGSPVLGDSLYGRYDMARKEDRAYLHAAAIRFDLDGKSYQYYDAPAPGILFAHPDFVRALQSLGDLMALKI
;
A
#
# COMPACT_ATOMS: atom_id res chain seq x y z
N ARG A 1 1.37 16.01 -3.71
CA ARG A 1 0.31 15.90 -3.71
C ARG A 1 -0.32 15.49 -2.51
N GLY A 2 -0.95 15.79 -2.08
CA GLY A 2 -1.44 15.75 -0.82
C GLY A 2 -2.15 14.51 -0.41
N ARG A 3 -3.01 14.63 0.53
CA ARG A 3 -3.67 13.51 1.12
C ARG A 3 -4.98 13.17 0.46
N GLY A 4 -5.29 13.75 -0.65
CA GLY A 4 -6.51 13.40 -1.34
C GLY A 4 -6.47 11.97 -1.82
N GLY A 5 -7.55 11.24 -1.64
CA GLY A 5 -7.65 9.90 -2.17
C GLY A 5 -7.81 9.90 -3.66
N GLN A 6 -7.20 8.96 -4.32
CA GLN A 6 -7.33 8.75 -5.75
C GLN A 6 -7.73 7.30 -6.02
N TRP A 7 -8.31 7.07 -7.18
CA TRP A 7 -8.75 5.73 -7.58
C TRP A 7 -7.79 5.13 -8.60
N ILE A 8 -7.54 3.85 -8.47
CA ILE A 8 -6.92 3.03 -9.50
C ILE A 8 -7.94 2.01 -9.94
N LEU A 9 -8.25 2.00 -11.22
CA LEU A 9 -9.18 1.04 -11.82
C LEU A 9 -8.39 0.16 -12.77
N THR A 10 -8.38 -1.13 -12.51
CA THR A 10 -7.60 -2.07 -13.31
C THR A 10 -8.45 -3.24 -13.77
N ARG A 11 -7.91 -4.00 -14.71
CA ARG A 11 -8.50 -5.19 -15.31
C ARG A 11 -9.57 -4.81 -16.33
N ALA A 12 -10.77 -5.35 -16.24
CA ALA A 12 -11.78 -5.17 -17.28
C ALA A 12 -12.44 -3.80 -17.22
N LYS A 13 -12.89 -3.29 -18.37
CA LYS A 13 -13.66 -2.05 -18.41
C LYS A 13 -14.96 -2.15 -17.64
N ARG A 14 -15.60 -3.32 -17.71
CA ARG A 14 -16.76 -3.61 -16.89
C ARG A 14 -16.32 -4.25 -15.62
N ASN A 15 -16.83 -3.79 -14.50
CA ASN A 15 -16.55 -4.37 -13.22
C ASN A 15 -15.04 -4.39 -12.90
N PRO A 16 -14.34 -3.26 -13.02
CA PRO A 16 -12.90 -3.22 -12.78
C PRO A 16 -12.56 -3.45 -11.32
N ALA A 17 -11.33 -3.90 -11.08
CA ALA A 17 -10.77 -3.91 -9.73
C ALA A 17 -10.56 -2.46 -9.29
N GLN A 18 -11.01 -2.11 -8.08
CA GLN A 18 -11.02 -0.72 -7.61
C GLN A 18 -10.20 -0.60 -6.34
N THR A 19 -9.27 0.36 -6.33
CA THR A 19 -8.44 0.67 -5.17
C THR A 19 -8.33 2.17 -5.01
N ARG A 20 -8.64 2.67 -3.82
CA ARG A 20 -8.33 4.05 -3.48
C ARG A 20 -6.93 4.08 -2.87
N PHE A 21 -6.24 5.18 -3.08
CA PHE A 21 -4.89 5.30 -2.54
C PHE A 21 -4.51 6.74 -2.26
N MET A 22 -3.50 6.88 -1.43
CA MET A 22 -2.75 8.12 -1.27
C MET A 22 -1.28 7.75 -1.13
N SER A 23 -0.40 8.71 -1.32
CA SER A 23 1.03 8.45 -1.17
C SER A 23 1.74 9.62 -0.54
N LEU A 24 2.85 9.31 0.11
CA LEU A 24 3.78 10.28 0.69
C LEU A 24 5.17 10.01 0.14
N GLU A 25 5.93 11.08 -0.04
CA GLU A 25 7.27 10.97 -0.57
C GLU A 25 8.25 10.44 0.47
N LEU A 26 9.12 9.52 0.07
CA LEU A 26 10.19 8.99 0.90
C LEU A 26 11.54 9.13 0.18
N SER A 27 11.69 10.20 -0.60
CA SER A 27 12.90 10.40 -1.41
C SER A 27 14.15 10.60 -0.56
N GLY A 28 13.99 10.88 0.75
CA GLY A 28 15.13 10.90 1.67
C GLY A 28 15.76 9.53 1.88
N ILE A 29 15.01 8.44 1.64
CA ILE A 29 15.54 7.08 1.68
C ILE A 29 16.22 6.77 0.35
N ARG A 30 15.47 6.93 -0.75
CA ARG A 30 15.97 6.77 -2.11
C ARG A 30 15.22 7.73 -3.02
N PRO A 31 15.87 8.28 -4.06
CA PRO A 31 15.17 9.15 -5.01
C PRO A 31 13.97 8.42 -5.63
N GLY A 32 12.83 9.09 -5.66
CA GLY A 32 11.62 8.55 -6.27
C GLY A 32 10.85 7.55 -5.44
N MET A 33 11.32 7.22 -4.25
CA MET A 33 10.61 6.28 -3.39
C MET A 33 9.38 6.95 -2.77
N ARG A 34 8.29 6.20 -2.67
CA ARG A 34 7.04 6.67 -2.06
C ARG A 34 6.45 5.60 -1.15
N MET A 35 5.78 6.05 -0.10
CA MET A 35 4.93 5.19 0.72
C MET A 35 3.50 5.32 0.21
N TYR A 36 2.86 4.19 -0.05
CA TYR A 36 1.46 4.17 -0.48
C TYR A 36 0.57 3.62 0.62
N VAL A 37 -0.56 4.27 0.84
CA VAL A 37 -1.63 3.71 1.64
C VAL A 37 -2.76 3.36 0.68
N LEU A 38 -3.17 2.10 0.71
CA LEU A 38 -4.09 1.55 -0.27
C LEU A 38 -5.34 1.06 0.43
N LYS A 39 -6.49 1.35 -0.16
CA LYS A 39 -7.77 0.93 0.37
C LYS A 39 -8.57 0.25 -0.75
N PRO A 40 -8.45 -1.08 -0.86
CA PRO A 40 -9.15 -1.80 -1.93
C PRO A 40 -10.65 -1.88 -1.66
N ARG A 41 -11.44 -1.71 -2.70
CA ARG A 41 -12.89 -1.91 -2.66
C ARG A 41 -13.28 -3.28 -3.16
N THR A 42 -12.45 -3.89 -3.98
CA THR A 42 -12.64 -5.23 -4.52
C THR A 42 -11.48 -6.10 -4.05
N GLY A 43 -11.59 -7.41 -4.21
CA GLY A 43 -10.57 -8.36 -3.77
C GLY A 43 -10.09 -9.27 -4.88
N ARG A 44 -9.68 -8.71 -6.01
CA ARG A 44 -9.18 -9.51 -7.13
C ARG A 44 -7.77 -9.99 -6.87
N THR A 45 -7.40 -11.06 -7.57
CA THR A 45 -6.06 -11.66 -7.44
C THR A 45 -4.95 -10.64 -7.67
N HIS A 46 -4.02 -10.55 -6.73
CA HIS A 46 -2.88 -9.62 -6.78
C HIS A 46 -3.30 -8.17 -7.01
N GLN A 47 -4.50 -7.80 -6.60
CA GLN A 47 -5.08 -6.51 -6.97
C GLN A 47 -4.17 -5.32 -6.65
N LEU A 48 -3.61 -5.25 -5.45
CA LEU A 48 -2.79 -4.11 -5.05
C LEU A 48 -1.47 -4.08 -5.80
N ARG A 49 -0.89 -5.24 -6.06
CA ARG A 49 0.36 -5.35 -6.81
C ARG A 49 0.17 -4.92 -8.25
N VAL A 50 -0.94 -5.34 -8.87
CA VAL A 50 -1.29 -4.96 -10.24
C VAL A 50 -1.59 -3.46 -10.31
N ALA A 51 -2.31 -2.93 -9.32
CA ALA A 51 -2.66 -1.52 -9.27
C ALA A 51 -1.40 -0.65 -9.24
N LEU A 52 -0.46 -0.95 -8.37
CA LEU A 52 0.77 -0.16 -8.26
C LEU A 52 1.63 -0.28 -9.51
N LYS A 53 1.68 -1.47 -10.12
CA LYS A 53 2.38 -1.61 -11.38
C LYS A 53 1.77 -0.74 -12.47
N SER A 54 0.44 -0.66 -12.52
CA SER A 54 -0.26 0.15 -13.53
C SER A 54 0.05 1.63 -13.38
N LEU A 55 0.42 2.08 -12.19
CA LEU A 55 0.84 3.46 -11.94
C LEU A 55 2.32 3.69 -12.27
N GLY A 56 3.05 2.65 -12.65
CA GLY A 56 4.49 2.76 -12.84
C GLY A 56 5.27 2.72 -11.54
N SER A 57 4.65 2.29 -10.44
CA SER A 57 5.26 2.22 -9.12
C SER A 57 5.06 0.84 -8.51
N PRO A 58 5.63 -0.22 -9.11
CA PRO A 58 5.42 -1.57 -8.57
C PRO A 58 5.96 -1.67 -7.14
N VAL A 59 5.35 -2.58 -6.37
CA VAL A 59 5.77 -2.83 -4.99
C VAL A 59 7.24 -3.18 -4.96
N LEU A 60 7.98 -2.51 -4.09
CA LEU A 60 9.40 -2.77 -3.92
C LEU A 60 9.60 -4.19 -3.43
N GLY A 61 10.47 -4.95 -4.08
CA GLY A 61 10.68 -6.35 -3.76
C GLY A 61 9.71 -7.31 -4.41
N ASP A 62 8.83 -6.84 -5.28
CA ASP A 62 7.87 -7.68 -6.00
C ASP A 62 8.55 -8.27 -7.24
N SER A 63 8.85 -9.57 -7.19
CA SER A 63 9.55 -10.24 -8.27
C SER A 63 8.66 -10.58 -9.46
N LEU A 64 7.35 -10.51 -9.29
CA LEU A 64 6.42 -10.86 -10.37
C LEU A 64 6.03 -9.63 -11.20
N TYR A 65 5.70 -8.51 -10.56
CA TYR A 65 5.24 -7.31 -11.25
C TYR A 65 6.30 -6.22 -11.32
N GLY A 66 7.32 -6.29 -10.48
CA GLY A 66 8.47 -5.39 -10.54
C GLY A 66 9.57 -6.00 -11.40
N ARG A 67 10.74 -5.37 -11.37
CA ARG A 67 11.92 -5.92 -12.05
C ARG A 67 12.55 -6.97 -11.15
N TYR A 68 12.70 -8.17 -11.67
CA TYR A 68 13.22 -9.30 -10.90
C TYR A 68 14.64 -9.02 -10.36
N ASP A 69 15.51 -8.45 -11.19
CA ASP A 69 16.89 -8.18 -10.80
C ASP A 69 16.97 -7.14 -9.66
N MET A 70 16.02 -6.23 -9.60
CA MET A 70 15.94 -5.25 -8.51
C MET A 70 15.25 -5.84 -7.28
N ALA A 71 14.21 -6.65 -7.50
CA ALA A 71 13.44 -7.24 -6.41
C ALA A 71 14.29 -8.13 -5.52
N ARG A 72 15.17 -8.92 -6.11
CA ARG A 72 16.01 -9.86 -5.35
C ARG A 72 17.05 -9.17 -4.46
N LYS A 73 17.23 -7.86 -4.60
CA LYS A 73 18.10 -7.07 -3.73
C LYS A 73 17.39 -6.59 -2.47
N GLU A 74 16.08 -6.75 -2.41
CA GLU A 74 15.33 -6.36 -1.24
C GLU A 74 15.15 -7.54 -0.29
N ASP A 75 14.98 -7.25 0.99
CA ASP A 75 14.83 -8.29 2.01
C ASP A 75 13.41 -8.86 2.03
N ARG A 76 12.47 -8.20 1.38
CA ARG A 76 11.08 -8.68 1.26
C ARG A 76 10.35 -7.87 0.19
N ALA A 77 9.16 -8.33 -0.16
CA ALA A 77 8.20 -7.50 -0.88
C ALA A 77 7.54 -6.55 0.13
N TYR A 78 7.59 -5.26 -0.12
CA TYR A 78 7.12 -4.27 0.85
C TYR A 78 5.64 -3.96 0.66
N LEU A 79 4.82 -4.97 0.94
CA LEU A 79 3.37 -4.84 0.95
C LEU A 79 2.85 -5.49 2.24
N HIS A 80 2.08 -4.74 3.01
CA HIS A 80 1.63 -5.16 4.32
C HIS A 80 0.15 -4.82 4.51
N ALA A 81 -0.63 -5.79 4.97
CA ALA A 81 -2.03 -5.57 5.34
C ALA A 81 -2.06 -5.02 6.77
N ALA A 82 -2.21 -3.71 6.90
CA ALA A 82 -2.05 -3.04 8.19
C ALA A 82 -3.33 -2.99 9.02
N ALA A 83 -4.50 -2.93 8.37
CA ALA A 83 -5.73 -2.68 9.10
C ALA A 83 -6.92 -3.31 8.41
N ILE A 84 -7.84 -3.81 9.19
CA ILE A 84 -9.11 -4.33 8.68
C ILE A 84 -10.23 -4.01 9.65
N ARG A 85 -11.40 -3.69 9.11
CA ARG A 85 -12.63 -3.51 9.89
C ARG A 85 -13.76 -4.24 9.20
N PHE A 86 -14.55 -4.95 9.97
CA PHE A 86 -15.69 -5.69 9.43
C PHE A 86 -16.77 -5.87 10.50
N ASP A 87 -17.98 -6.12 10.06
CA ASP A 87 -19.09 -6.43 10.94
C ASP A 87 -19.46 -7.91 10.79
N LEU A 88 -19.75 -8.54 11.91
CA LEU A 88 -20.13 -9.94 11.94
C LEU A 88 -21.13 -10.15 13.08
N ASP A 89 -22.30 -10.68 12.74
CA ASP A 89 -23.35 -10.98 13.73
C ASP A 89 -23.70 -9.78 14.63
N GLY A 90 -23.80 -8.60 14.01
CA GLY A 90 -24.17 -7.39 14.72
C GLY A 90 -23.06 -6.74 15.53
N LYS A 91 -21.84 -7.26 15.44
CA LYS A 91 -20.68 -6.70 16.13
C LYS A 91 -19.68 -6.17 15.13
N SER A 92 -19.01 -5.07 15.49
CA SER A 92 -17.94 -4.49 14.68
C SER A 92 -16.58 -4.90 15.22
N TYR A 93 -15.69 -5.29 14.32
CA TYR A 93 -14.34 -5.70 14.66
C TYR A 93 -13.33 -4.83 13.92
N GLN A 94 -12.28 -4.43 14.62
CA GLN A 94 -11.17 -3.68 14.03
C GLN A 94 -9.86 -4.27 14.49
N TYR A 95 -8.94 -4.47 13.54
CA TYR A 95 -7.61 -4.98 13.85
C TYR A 95 -6.58 -4.13 13.14
N TYR A 96 -5.50 -3.84 13.83
CA TYR A 96 -4.37 -3.11 13.27
C TYR A 96 -3.08 -3.88 13.60
N ASP A 97 -2.22 -3.99 12.58
CA ASP A 97 -0.92 -4.63 12.71
C ASP A 97 0.10 -3.73 12.04
N ALA A 98 1.04 -3.18 12.82
CA ALA A 98 2.04 -2.26 12.29
C ALA A 98 2.92 -2.94 11.25
N PRO A 99 3.33 -2.25 10.17
CA PRO A 99 4.21 -2.83 9.16
C PRO A 99 5.51 -3.31 9.76
N ALA A 100 5.78 -4.61 9.59
CA ALA A 100 6.98 -5.28 10.05
C ALA A 100 6.94 -6.72 9.54
N PRO A 101 8.08 -7.46 9.49
CA PRO A 101 9.44 -6.95 9.57
C PRO A 101 9.91 -6.33 8.26
N GLY A 102 11.13 -5.84 8.24
CA GLY A 102 11.74 -5.32 7.02
C GLY A 102 12.60 -4.11 7.30
N ILE A 103 13.73 -4.03 6.61
CA ILE A 103 14.69 -2.94 6.81
C ILE A 103 14.03 -1.58 6.54
N LEU A 104 13.26 -1.48 5.46
CA LEU A 104 12.64 -0.21 5.09
C LEU A 104 11.45 0.13 5.97
N PHE A 105 10.69 -0.86 6.43
CA PHE A 105 9.62 -0.58 7.39
C PHE A 105 10.15 -0.05 8.73
N ALA A 106 11.40 -0.38 9.06
CA ALA A 106 12.05 0.11 10.28
C ALA A 106 12.80 1.42 10.06
N HIS A 107 12.92 1.89 8.83
CA HIS A 107 13.63 3.13 8.53
C HIS A 107 12.94 4.32 9.19
N PRO A 108 13.69 5.21 9.86
CA PRO A 108 13.07 6.35 10.56
C PRO A 108 12.19 7.22 9.67
N ASP A 109 12.55 7.41 8.41
CA ASP A 109 11.75 8.23 7.50
C ASP A 109 10.40 7.58 7.22
N PHE A 110 10.36 6.24 7.05
CA PHE A 110 9.12 5.54 6.88
C PHE A 110 8.25 5.63 8.15
N VAL A 111 8.87 5.39 9.31
CA VAL A 111 8.17 5.43 10.60
C VAL A 111 7.55 6.81 10.82
N ARG A 112 8.31 7.87 10.55
CA ARG A 112 7.77 9.24 10.70
C ARG A 112 6.63 9.51 9.73
N ALA A 113 6.76 9.08 8.49
CA ALA A 113 5.69 9.26 7.50
C ALA A 113 4.43 8.55 7.94
N LEU A 114 4.55 7.32 8.43
CA LEU A 114 3.41 6.56 8.92
C LEU A 114 2.77 7.25 10.12
N GLN A 115 3.56 7.71 11.07
CA GLN A 115 3.06 8.42 12.25
C GLN A 115 2.34 9.70 11.88
N SER A 116 2.77 10.39 10.82
CA SER A 116 2.14 11.63 10.38
C SER A 116 0.70 11.43 9.92
N LEU A 117 0.31 10.21 9.58
CA LEU A 117 -1.04 9.90 9.13
C LEU A 117 -2.01 9.67 10.29
N GLY A 118 -1.47 9.42 11.50
CA GLY A 118 -2.31 9.14 12.66
C GLY A 118 -2.99 7.77 12.55
N ASP A 119 -4.23 7.72 13.00
CA ASP A 119 -5.01 6.48 12.98
C ASP A 119 -5.42 6.13 11.55
N LEU A 120 -4.89 5.03 11.03
CA LEU A 120 -5.21 4.60 9.67
C LEU A 120 -6.68 4.26 9.48
N MET A 121 -7.37 3.82 10.54
CA MET A 121 -8.80 3.53 10.46
C MET A 121 -9.63 4.80 10.24
N ALA A 122 -9.13 5.94 10.68
CA ALA A 122 -9.81 7.23 10.54
C ALA A 122 -9.34 7.99 9.30
N LEU A 123 -8.38 7.45 8.57
CA LEU A 123 -7.81 8.13 7.42
C LEU A 123 -8.82 8.20 6.27
N LYS A 124 -9.00 9.41 5.75
CA LYS A 124 -9.93 9.62 4.63
C LYS A 124 -9.17 9.61 3.32
N ILE A 125 -9.41 8.58 2.56
CA ILE A 125 -8.89 8.46 1.21
C ILE A 125 -9.96 7.94 0.28
#